data_0f3b07cd90a31791181bc8ced3a7263f
#
_entry.id   0f3b07cd90a31791181bc8ced3a7263f
#
_cell.length_a   1.000
_cell.length_b   1.000
_cell.length_c   1.000
_cell.angle_alpha   90.00
_cell.angle_beta   90.00
_cell.angle_gamma   90.00
#
_symmetry.space_group_name_H-M   'P 1'
#
loop_
_entity.id
_entity.type
_entity.pdbx_description
1 polymer ?
#
loop_
_entity_poly.entity_id
_entity_poly.type
_entity_poly.pdbx_seq_one_letter_code
_entity_poly.pdbx_strand_id
1 'polypeptide(L)'
;FEYPFARDEFLKAQAIDPGFAMAYWGEAMTFNHPIWDRQNLDGGRRALLKLGPTPEQRITSTSAPREQGFLAAIELLYGGGTKAQRDVAYMRAMEQLAARYPDDHEVQLFYALSLFGVQAGVRDTATYMMCTALAQDVFSENPQHPGAAHYLIHGVDDPVHAVLGLRAARALAVMAPDAGHSQHMTSHIFTAVGMWDDVVTANEAAVKVQNGMRRERGMSARHWGHYSYWLLYGYLQQGRFAKALGLLKAAYDEAQAGGDSPEDRLNLDPDRSLVGSVVQMWARYVIETRGWDSEVANWSFNTGNAFDPGLTIIFVRAMQAANSGDALKVEQHLARFQAMKTELATAISGLEEQSPADLLYLDRLVVLEREIQAALENARGDKLAAVSLARNASALEGEMPFSFGPPFVDLPSAEYLGELLLAAQKYEEAADAFETQLERSRQKAN
;
A
#
# COMPACT_ATOMS: atom_id res chain seq x y z
N PHE A 1 0.92 -13.43 -5.08
CA PHE A 1 0.30 -12.65 -4.01
C PHE A 1 -1.04 -13.20 -3.50
N GLU A 2 -1.62 -14.17 -4.16
CA GLU A 2 -2.73 -14.97 -3.63
C GLU A 2 -2.21 -16.04 -2.65
N TYR A 3 -1.44 -15.59 -1.64
CA TYR A 3 -0.69 -16.46 -0.72
C TYR A 3 -1.51 -17.59 -0.06
N PRO A 4 -2.76 -17.37 0.41
CA PRO A 4 -3.55 -18.47 0.98
C PRO A 4 -3.89 -19.56 -0.04
N PHE A 5 -4.21 -19.17 -1.28
CA PHE A 5 -4.51 -20.12 -2.35
C PHE A 5 -3.26 -20.88 -2.80
N ALA A 6 -2.14 -20.17 -2.99
CA ALA A 6 -0.86 -20.79 -3.33
C ALA A 6 -0.45 -21.80 -2.27
N ARG A 7 -0.62 -21.49 -0.97
CA ARG A 7 -0.33 -22.43 0.11
C ARG A 7 -1.20 -23.69 0.04
N ASP A 8 -2.50 -23.53 -0.23
CA ASP A 8 -3.40 -24.68 -0.37
C ASP A 8 -2.94 -25.60 -1.51
N GLU A 9 -2.46 -25.06 -2.64
CA GLU A 9 -1.93 -25.85 -3.76
C GLU A 9 -0.60 -26.53 -3.42
N PHE A 10 0.32 -25.85 -2.70
CA PHE A 10 1.55 -26.48 -2.22
C PHE A 10 1.28 -27.62 -1.22
N LEU A 11 0.29 -27.46 -0.35
CA LEU A 11 -0.12 -28.54 0.57
C LEU A 11 -0.71 -29.73 -0.18
N LYS A 12 -1.48 -29.51 -1.25
CA LYS A 12 -1.96 -30.56 -2.12
C LYS A 12 -0.79 -31.31 -2.83
N ALA A 13 0.19 -30.53 -3.33
CA ALA A 13 1.38 -31.12 -3.96
C ALA A 13 2.18 -31.97 -2.98
N GLN A 14 2.37 -31.53 -1.72
CA GLN A 14 3.00 -32.33 -0.67
C GLN A 14 2.23 -33.62 -0.36
N ALA A 15 0.89 -33.58 -0.39
CA ALA A 15 0.06 -34.77 -0.16
C ALA A 15 0.14 -35.77 -1.31
N ILE A 16 0.31 -35.32 -2.55
CA ILE A 16 0.45 -36.17 -3.74
C ILE A 16 1.85 -36.78 -3.80
N ASP A 17 2.88 -35.97 -3.60
CA ASP A 17 4.28 -36.37 -3.60
C ASP A 17 5.00 -35.81 -2.37
N PRO A 18 5.09 -36.55 -1.26
CA PRO A 18 5.81 -36.11 -0.06
C PRO A 18 7.32 -35.90 -0.27
N GLY A 19 7.89 -36.38 -1.38
CA GLY A 19 9.29 -36.17 -1.76
C GLY A 19 9.53 -34.93 -2.58
N PHE A 20 8.48 -34.22 -3.00
CA PHE A 20 8.60 -33.03 -3.82
C PHE A 20 9.06 -31.81 -2.99
N ALA A 21 10.37 -31.63 -2.89
CA ALA A 21 11.00 -30.60 -2.04
C ALA A 21 10.51 -29.18 -2.31
N MET A 22 10.27 -28.85 -3.59
CA MET A 22 9.82 -27.51 -3.98
C MET A 22 8.40 -27.17 -3.51
N ALA A 23 7.58 -28.18 -3.19
CA ALA A 23 6.27 -27.91 -2.58
C ALA A 23 6.38 -27.37 -1.13
N TYR A 24 7.39 -27.80 -0.39
CA TYR A 24 7.69 -27.27 0.96
C TYR A 24 8.36 -25.90 0.89
N TRP A 25 9.27 -25.71 -0.07
CA TRP A 25 9.81 -24.39 -0.39
C TRP A 25 8.71 -23.39 -0.73
N GLY A 26 7.78 -23.78 -1.61
CA GLY A 26 6.67 -22.93 -2.01
C GLY A 26 5.73 -22.59 -0.86
N GLU A 27 5.39 -23.58 0.00
CA GLU A 27 4.62 -23.32 1.23
C GLU A 27 5.35 -22.31 2.11
N ALA A 28 6.66 -22.47 2.34
CA ALA A 28 7.45 -21.54 3.14
C ALA A 28 7.45 -20.11 2.53
N MET A 29 7.59 -19.99 1.20
CA MET A 29 7.52 -18.69 0.51
C MET A 29 6.19 -17.97 0.71
N THR A 30 5.08 -18.69 0.93
CA THR A 30 3.79 -18.04 1.20
C THR A 30 3.71 -17.32 2.55
N PHE A 31 4.69 -17.46 3.41
CA PHE A 31 4.81 -16.77 4.69
C PHE A 31 5.72 -15.53 4.63
N ASN A 32 6.30 -15.24 3.45
CA ASN A 32 7.14 -14.07 3.22
C ASN A 32 6.48 -13.15 2.18
N HIS A 33 6.19 -11.92 2.57
CA HIS A 33 5.51 -10.93 1.73
C HIS A 33 6.45 -9.71 1.54
N PRO A 34 7.47 -9.82 0.67
CA PRO A 34 8.58 -8.87 0.64
C PRO A 34 8.17 -7.45 0.28
N ILE A 35 7.18 -7.25 -0.61
CA ILE A 35 6.73 -5.91 -1.03
C ILE A 35 6.05 -5.15 0.12
N TRP A 36 5.42 -5.87 1.05
CA TRP A 36 4.79 -5.28 2.24
C TRP A 36 5.65 -5.37 3.50
N ASP A 37 6.92 -5.72 3.36
CA ASP A 37 7.86 -5.92 4.46
C ASP A 37 7.32 -6.82 5.59
N ARG A 38 6.59 -7.90 5.24
CA ARG A 38 5.93 -8.79 6.19
C ARG A 38 6.44 -10.21 6.09
N GLN A 39 6.66 -10.81 7.24
CA GLN A 39 7.07 -12.21 7.34
C GLN A 39 6.45 -12.89 8.56
N ASN A 40 5.89 -14.08 8.37
CA ASN A 40 5.58 -14.99 9.46
C ASN A 40 6.72 -16.00 9.60
N LEU A 41 7.72 -15.63 10.41
CA LEU A 41 8.96 -16.40 10.61
C LEU A 41 8.67 -17.84 11.08
N ASP A 42 7.78 -17.99 12.06
CA ASP A 42 7.43 -19.30 12.62
C ASP A 42 6.64 -20.15 11.63
N GLY A 43 5.77 -19.53 10.83
CA GLY A 43 5.04 -20.20 9.77
C GLY A 43 5.97 -20.82 8.73
N GLY A 44 6.92 -20.02 8.23
CA GLY A 44 7.92 -20.50 7.25
C GLY A 44 8.83 -21.59 7.81
N ARG A 45 9.31 -21.42 9.04
CA ARG A 45 10.11 -22.44 9.73
C ARG A 45 9.36 -23.76 9.88
N ARG A 46 8.08 -23.72 10.30
CA ARG A 46 7.24 -24.92 10.40
C ARG A 46 7.04 -25.62 9.06
N ALA A 47 6.87 -24.85 7.97
CA ALA A 47 6.77 -25.42 6.63
C ALA A 47 8.05 -26.19 6.24
N LEU A 48 9.21 -25.59 6.46
CA LEU A 48 10.50 -26.22 6.16
C LEU A 48 10.78 -27.46 7.03
N LEU A 49 10.40 -27.45 8.30
CA LEU A 49 10.59 -28.60 9.21
C LEU A 49 9.83 -29.85 8.76
N LYS A 50 8.78 -29.75 7.96
CA LYS A 50 8.08 -30.91 7.38
C LYS A 50 8.95 -31.66 6.37
N LEU A 51 9.84 -30.94 5.66
CA LEU A 51 10.75 -31.58 4.67
C LEU A 51 11.93 -32.27 5.32
N GLY A 52 12.38 -31.80 6.48
CA GLY A 52 13.47 -32.44 7.22
C GLY A 52 13.89 -31.60 8.44
N PRO A 53 14.48 -32.21 9.48
CA PRO A 53 14.82 -31.58 10.73
C PRO A 53 16.02 -30.61 10.65
N THR A 54 16.95 -30.80 9.70
CA THR A 54 18.12 -29.92 9.56
C THR A 54 18.20 -29.28 8.19
N PRO A 55 18.83 -28.11 8.06
CA PRO A 55 19.04 -27.45 6.76
C PRO A 55 19.72 -28.38 5.73
N GLU A 56 20.75 -29.11 6.14
CA GLU A 56 21.49 -30.03 5.25
C GLU A 56 20.57 -31.13 4.68
N GLN A 57 19.72 -31.70 5.52
CA GLN A 57 18.76 -32.72 5.08
C GLN A 57 17.74 -32.15 4.10
N ARG A 58 17.26 -30.94 4.35
CA ARG A 58 16.31 -30.26 3.46
C ARG A 58 16.92 -29.90 2.11
N ILE A 59 18.14 -29.37 2.10
CA ILE A 59 18.87 -29.04 0.87
C ILE A 59 19.16 -30.30 0.05
N THR A 60 19.55 -31.40 0.68
CA THR A 60 19.88 -32.65 0.02
C THR A 60 18.66 -33.56 -0.27
N SER A 61 17.45 -33.11 0.06
CA SER A 61 16.21 -33.86 -0.25
C SER A 61 15.91 -33.91 -1.75
N THR A 62 16.57 -33.10 -2.56
CA THR A 62 16.55 -33.15 -4.03
C THR A 62 17.97 -33.32 -4.57
N SER A 63 18.10 -33.98 -5.73
CA SER A 63 19.38 -34.08 -6.44
C SER A 63 19.59 -32.99 -7.48
N ALA A 64 18.59 -32.16 -7.74
CA ALA A 64 18.66 -31.08 -8.72
C ALA A 64 19.43 -29.87 -8.17
N PRO A 65 20.61 -29.48 -8.70
CA PRO A 65 21.41 -28.39 -8.14
C PRO A 65 20.70 -27.04 -8.11
N ARG A 66 19.79 -26.81 -9.05
CA ARG A 66 18.94 -25.61 -9.10
C ARG A 66 18.00 -25.54 -7.89
N GLU A 67 17.32 -26.64 -7.59
CA GLU A 67 16.41 -26.72 -6.44
C GLU A 67 17.14 -26.63 -5.11
N GLN A 68 18.32 -27.27 -5.03
CA GLN A 68 19.23 -27.13 -3.88
C GLN A 68 19.60 -25.68 -3.63
N GLY A 69 19.79 -24.88 -4.70
CA GLY A 69 20.05 -23.44 -4.61
C GLY A 69 18.88 -22.67 -4.00
N PHE A 70 17.65 -22.94 -4.44
CA PHE A 70 16.44 -22.35 -3.83
C PHE A 70 16.27 -22.76 -2.37
N LEU A 71 16.49 -24.03 -2.04
CA LEU A 71 16.41 -24.52 -0.66
C LEU A 71 17.49 -23.89 0.22
N ALA A 72 18.73 -23.77 -0.26
CA ALA A 72 19.79 -23.10 0.48
C ALA A 72 19.48 -21.59 0.73
N ALA A 73 18.90 -20.92 -0.27
CA ALA A 73 18.52 -19.52 -0.12
C ALA A 73 17.40 -19.33 0.93
N ILE A 74 16.35 -20.18 0.90
CA ILE A 74 15.22 -20.04 1.84
C ILE A 74 15.63 -20.35 3.29
N GLU A 75 16.65 -21.19 3.52
CA GLU A 75 17.23 -21.42 4.85
C GLU A 75 17.82 -20.14 5.45
N LEU A 76 18.37 -19.26 4.62
CA LEU A 76 18.85 -17.93 5.06
C LEU A 76 17.66 -16.99 5.38
N LEU A 77 16.60 -17.02 4.56
CA LEU A 77 15.41 -16.21 4.77
C LEU A 77 14.70 -16.53 6.10
N TYR A 78 14.74 -17.77 6.53
CA TYR A 78 14.14 -18.25 7.78
C TYR A 78 15.17 -18.60 8.87
N GLY A 79 16.42 -18.18 8.67
CA GLY A 79 17.54 -18.42 9.58
C GLY A 79 17.53 -17.55 10.83
N GLY A 80 18.71 -17.33 11.41
CA GLY A 80 18.92 -16.44 12.55
C GLY A 80 19.09 -14.97 12.17
N GLY A 81 19.02 -14.09 13.16
CA GLY A 81 19.19 -12.65 13.00
C GLY A 81 17.89 -11.86 12.82
N THR A 82 18.01 -10.54 12.63
CA THR A 82 16.86 -9.67 12.36
C THR A 82 16.28 -9.94 10.98
N LYS A 83 15.04 -9.47 10.73
CA LYS A 83 14.42 -9.61 9.39
C LYS A 83 15.31 -8.99 8.31
N ALA A 84 15.79 -7.77 8.52
CA ALA A 84 16.65 -7.08 7.56
C ALA A 84 17.94 -7.88 7.23
N GLN A 85 18.57 -8.50 8.24
CA GLN A 85 19.75 -9.35 8.02
C GLN A 85 19.42 -10.59 7.19
N ARG A 86 18.28 -11.23 7.45
CA ARG A 86 17.82 -12.42 6.72
C ARG A 86 17.46 -12.08 5.28
N ASP A 87 16.76 -10.97 5.04
CA ASP A 87 16.40 -10.52 3.69
C ASP A 87 17.63 -10.22 2.84
N VAL A 88 18.67 -9.56 3.40
CA VAL A 88 19.93 -9.33 2.72
C VAL A 88 20.67 -10.65 2.43
N ALA A 89 20.68 -11.59 3.38
CA ALA A 89 21.30 -12.89 3.16
C ALA A 89 20.61 -13.69 2.06
N TYR A 90 19.26 -13.69 2.06
CA TYR A 90 18.45 -14.30 1.02
C TYR A 90 18.70 -13.67 -0.36
N MET A 91 18.68 -12.35 -0.44
CA MET A 91 18.92 -11.61 -1.67
C MET A 91 20.28 -11.97 -2.28
N ARG A 92 21.35 -12.00 -1.46
CA ARG A 92 22.70 -12.38 -1.93
C ARG A 92 22.76 -13.83 -2.42
N ALA A 93 22.05 -14.74 -1.77
CA ALA A 93 21.97 -16.14 -2.22
C ALA A 93 21.23 -16.24 -3.56
N MET A 94 20.13 -15.47 -3.73
CA MET A 94 19.40 -15.43 -4.98
C MET A 94 20.22 -14.77 -6.11
N GLU A 95 21.01 -13.72 -5.82
CA GLU A 95 21.96 -13.11 -6.77
C GLU A 95 22.96 -14.16 -7.30
N GLN A 96 23.57 -14.94 -6.39
CA GLN A 96 24.50 -16.00 -6.77
C GLN A 96 23.83 -17.11 -7.58
N LEU A 97 22.59 -17.45 -7.25
CA LEU A 97 21.80 -18.43 -8.00
C LEU A 97 21.47 -17.89 -9.39
N ALA A 98 21.07 -16.62 -9.51
CA ALA A 98 20.79 -15.95 -10.77
C ALA A 98 22.03 -15.88 -11.68
N ALA A 99 23.19 -15.59 -11.12
CA ALA A 99 24.46 -15.62 -11.87
C ALA A 99 24.81 -17.02 -12.38
N ARG A 100 24.40 -18.08 -11.68
CA ARG A 100 24.63 -19.49 -12.09
C ARG A 100 23.63 -19.96 -13.15
N TYR A 101 22.43 -19.40 -13.14
CA TYR A 101 21.34 -19.79 -14.05
C TYR A 101 20.78 -18.54 -14.76
N PRO A 102 21.56 -17.88 -15.62
CA PRO A 102 21.18 -16.61 -16.22
C PRO A 102 19.95 -16.70 -17.16
N ASP A 103 19.71 -17.86 -17.75
CA ASP A 103 18.60 -18.09 -18.68
C ASP A 103 17.35 -18.70 -17.97
N ASP A 104 17.38 -18.85 -16.66
CA ASP A 104 16.25 -19.38 -15.90
C ASP A 104 15.33 -18.26 -15.42
N HIS A 105 14.19 -18.12 -16.04
CA HIS A 105 13.21 -17.04 -15.76
C HIS A 105 12.77 -17.02 -14.29
N GLU A 106 12.50 -18.17 -13.69
CA GLU A 106 12.06 -18.21 -12.29
C GLU A 106 13.16 -17.76 -11.34
N VAL A 107 14.40 -18.19 -11.60
CA VAL A 107 15.55 -17.78 -10.77
C VAL A 107 15.75 -16.25 -10.86
N GLN A 108 15.70 -15.68 -12.08
CA GLN A 108 15.82 -14.24 -12.28
C GLN A 108 14.70 -13.47 -11.58
N LEU A 109 13.47 -13.96 -11.64
CA LEU A 109 12.32 -13.30 -11.02
C LEU A 109 12.30 -13.43 -9.50
N PHE A 110 12.74 -14.56 -8.92
CA PHE A 110 12.89 -14.64 -7.47
C PHE A 110 14.06 -13.82 -6.94
N TYR A 111 15.11 -13.60 -7.74
CA TYR A 111 16.13 -12.61 -7.43
C TYR A 111 15.53 -11.20 -7.47
N ALA A 112 14.81 -10.82 -8.51
CA ALA A 112 14.09 -9.53 -8.57
C ALA A 112 13.16 -9.33 -7.36
N LEU A 113 12.38 -10.34 -7.00
CA LEU A 113 11.50 -10.30 -5.82
C LEU A 113 12.29 -10.09 -4.51
N SER A 114 13.47 -10.70 -4.39
CA SER A 114 14.32 -10.54 -3.19
C SER A 114 14.86 -9.11 -3.03
N LEU A 115 15.07 -8.39 -4.14
CA LEU A 115 15.47 -6.98 -4.14
C LEU A 115 14.36 -6.08 -3.57
N PHE A 116 13.07 -6.36 -3.84
CA PHE A 116 11.98 -5.66 -3.16
C PHE A 116 12.00 -5.90 -1.65
N GLY A 117 12.35 -7.10 -1.22
CA GLY A 117 12.37 -7.47 0.20
C GLY A 117 13.38 -6.70 1.05
N VAL A 118 14.50 -6.25 0.47
CA VAL A 118 15.52 -5.50 1.22
C VAL A 118 15.20 -4.00 1.37
N GLN A 119 14.07 -3.53 0.82
CA GLN A 119 13.66 -2.11 0.87
C GLN A 119 12.91 -1.72 2.15
N ALA A 120 12.53 -2.68 2.98
CA ALA A 120 11.80 -2.47 4.24
C ALA A 120 10.58 -1.51 4.10
N GLY A 121 9.86 -1.62 2.99
CA GLY A 121 8.67 -0.80 2.73
C GLY A 121 8.95 0.65 2.24
N VAL A 122 10.21 1.04 2.07
CA VAL A 122 10.59 2.36 1.53
C VAL A 122 11.20 2.20 0.14
N ARG A 123 10.68 2.96 -0.84
CA ARG A 123 11.11 2.87 -2.23
C ARG A 123 12.49 3.50 -2.45
N ASP A 124 13.50 2.68 -2.76
CA ASP A 124 14.76 3.14 -3.36
C ASP A 124 14.72 2.96 -4.89
N THR A 125 14.78 4.07 -5.63
CA THR A 125 14.65 4.07 -7.08
C THR A 125 15.69 3.19 -7.77
N ALA A 126 16.95 3.18 -7.31
CA ALA A 126 18.01 2.39 -7.93
C ALA A 126 17.69 0.89 -7.86
N THR A 127 17.30 0.40 -6.68
CA THR A 127 16.93 -1.00 -6.46
C THR A 127 15.67 -1.38 -7.25
N TYR A 128 14.66 -0.50 -7.30
CA TYR A 128 13.45 -0.74 -8.09
C TYR A 128 13.76 -0.82 -9.59
N MET A 129 14.69 -0.01 -10.09
CA MET A 129 15.12 -0.10 -11.49
C MET A 129 15.93 -1.37 -11.79
N MET A 130 16.68 -1.91 -10.83
CA MET A 130 17.31 -3.23 -10.97
C MET A 130 16.25 -4.34 -11.07
N CYS A 131 15.23 -4.32 -10.21
CA CYS A 131 14.10 -5.24 -10.31
C CYS A 131 13.39 -5.12 -11.67
N THR A 132 13.20 -3.88 -12.14
CA THR A 132 12.62 -3.59 -13.45
C THR A 132 13.42 -4.21 -14.59
N ALA A 133 14.74 -4.05 -14.59
CA ALA A 133 15.60 -4.60 -15.63
C ALA A 133 15.49 -6.13 -15.70
N LEU A 134 15.62 -6.83 -14.58
CA LEU A 134 15.47 -8.29 -14.51
C LEU A 134 14.08 -8.75 -14.99
N ALA A 135 13.03 -8.10 -14.53
CA ALA A 135 11.66 -8.44 -14.92
C ALA A 135 11.38 -8.11 -16.40
N GLN A 136 11.96 -7.03 -16.93
CA GLN A 136 11.83 -6.64 -18.34
C GLN A 136 12.53 -7.62 -19.28
N ASP A 137 13.71 -8.13 -18.89
CA ASP A 137 14.42 -9.13 -19.68
C ASP A 137 13.56 -10.40 -19.84
N VAL A 138 13.05 -10.94 -18.71
CA VAL A 138 12.15 -12.10 -18.74
C VAL A 138 10.86 -11.80 -19.51
N PHE A 139 10.24 -10.63 -19.29
CA PHE A 139 9.00 -10.26 -20.00
C PHE A 139 9.19 -10.09 -21.50
N SER A 140 10.39 -9.69 -21.94
CA SER A 140 10.73 -9.57 -23.36
C SER A 140 10.83 -10.93 -24.04
N GLU A 141 11.40 -11.92 -23.36
CA GLU A 141 11.53 -13.30 -23.83
C GLU A 141 10.23 -14.09 -23.71
N ASN A 142 9.51 -13.92 -22.61
CA ASN A 142 8.24 -14.57 -22.34
C ASN A 142 7.16 -13.58 -21.89
N PRO A 143 6.48 -12.91 -22.84
CA PRO A 143 5.41 -11.94 -22.52
C PRO A 143 4.16 -12.54 -21.86
N GLN A 144 4.09 -13.86 -21.74
CA GLN A 144 3.01 -14.57 -21.04
C GLN A 144 3.40 -14.97 -19.60
N HIS A 145 4.55 -14.53 -19.10
CA HIS A 145 4.99 -14.82 -17.75
C HIS A 145 4.33 -13.84 -16.74
N PRO A 146 3.38 -14.29 -15.89
CA PRO A 146 2.64 -13.39 -15.01
C PRO A 146 3.53 -12.73 -13.96
N GLY A 147 4.53 -13.43 -13.42
CA GLY A 147 5.50 -12.89 -12.46
C GLY A 147 6.34 -11.77 -13.07
N ALA A 148 6.81 -11.93 -14.33
CA ALA A 148 7.58 -10.91 -15.01
C ALA A 148 6.76 -9.62 -15.21
N ALA A 149 5.53 -9.73 -15.74
CA ALA A 149 4.64 -8.59 -15.89
C ALA A 149 4.35 -7.91 -14.55
N HIS A 150 4.11 -8.68 -13.48
CA HIS A 150 3.79 -8.19 -12.17
C HIS A 150 4.96 -7.43 -11.51
N TYR A 151 6.17 -8.00 -11.54
CA TYR A 151 7.34 -7.34 -10.93
C TYR A 151 7.78 -6.13 -11.74
N LEU A 152 7.60 -6.16 -13.07
CA LEU A 152 7.81 -4.98 -13.90
C LEU A 152 6.88 -3.83 -13.50
N ILE A 153 5.58 -4.12 -13.26
CA ILE A 153 4.62 -3.11 -12.76
C ILE A 153 5.12 -2.51 -11.45
N HIS A 154 5.45 -3.34 -10.46
CA HIS A 154 5.96 -2.83 -9.19
C HIS A 154 7.24 -2.00 -9.33
N GLY A 155 8.13 -2.42 -10.24
CA GLY A 155 9.39 -1.75 -10.49
C GLY A 155 9.24 -0.31 -11.00
N VAL A 156 8.25 -0.07 -11.86
CA VAL A 156 8.00 1.24 -12.52
C VAL A 156 6.79 2.00 -11.99
N ASP A 157 6.24 1.58 -10.85
CA ASP A 157 5.05 2.19 -10.25
C ASP A 157 5.38 3.53 -9.59
N ASP A 158 5.64 4.52 -10.41
CA ASP A 158 5.84 5.92 -10.04
C ASP A 158 5.52 6.86 -11.22
N PRO A 159 5.24 8.15 -10.99
CA PRO A 159 4.82 9.09 -12.04
C PRO A 159 5.83 9.29 -13.17
N VAL A 160 7.11 8.99 -12.94
CA VAL A 160 8.19 9.19 -13.95
C VAL A 160 8.30 7.97 -14.86
N HIS A 161 8.24 6.76 -14.30
CA HIS A 161 8.56 5.51 -15.00
C HIS A 161 7.33 4.71 -15.43
N ALA A 162 6.13 4.99 -14.88
CA ALA A 162 4.93 4.18 -15.09
C ALA A 162 4.58 3.91 -16.55
N VAL A 163 4.88 4.82 -17.47
CA VAL A 163 4.64 4.63 -18.90
C VAL A 163 5.34 3.37 -19.45
N LEU A 164 6.47 2.97 -18.86
CA LEU A 164 7.20 1.77 -19.24
C LEU A 164 6.44 0.49 -18.89
N GLY A 165 5.58 0.54 -17.86
CA GLY A 165 4.76 -0.57 -17.37
C GLY A 165 3.46 -0.82 -18.16
N LEU A 166 3.05 0.08 -19.08
CA LEU A 166 1.75 -0.03 -19.77
C LEU A 166 1.55 -1.35 -20.52
N ARG A 167 2.60 -1.85 -21.20
CA ARG A 167 2.51 -3.13 -21.90
C ARG A 167 2.31 -4.29 -20.93
N ALA A 168 3.05 -4.30 -19.83
CA ALA A 168 2.95 -5.33 -18.79
C ALA A 168 1.58 -5.28 -18.09
N ALA A 169 1.07 -4.09 -17.75
CA ALA A 169 -0.24 -3.91 -17.15
C ALA A 169 -1.36 -4.49 -18.03
N ARG A 170 -1.38 -4.13 -19.32
CA ARG A 170 -2.36 -4.68 -20.28
C ARG A 170 -2.25 -6.18 -20.47
N ALA A 171 -1.04 -6.73 -20.45
CA ALA A 171 -0.82 -8.17 -20.57
C ALA A 171 -1.29 -8.91 -19.32
N LEU A 172 -0.97 -8.42 -18.12
CA LEU A 172 -1.31 -9.06 -16.84
C LEU A 172 -2.83 -9.18 -16.64
N ALA A 173 -3.59 -8.17 -17.03
CA ALA A 173 -5.06 -8.20 -16.95
C ALA A 173 -5.67 -9.40 -17.71
N VAL A 174 -5.04 -9.80 -18.81
CA VAL A 174 -5.52 -10.92 -19.66
C VAL A 174 -4.96 -12.26 -19.20
N MET A 175 -3.72 -12.28 -18.69
CA MET A 175 -3.04 -13.53 -18.30
C MET A 175 -3.65 -14.19 -17.04
N ALA A 176 -4.12 -13.39 -16.09
CA ALA A 176 -4.61 -13.89 -14.81
C ALA A 176 -5.98 -13.26 -14.45
N PRO A 177 -7.05 -13.54 -15.22
CA PRO A 177 -8.35 -12.90 -15.03
C PRO A 177 -9.04 -13.33 -13.71
N ASP A 178 -8.70 -14.50 -13.18
CA ASP A 178 -9.27 -15.04 -11.95
C ASP A 178 -8.43 -14.74 -10.70
N ALA A 179 -7.36 -13.97 -10.84
CA ALA A 179 -6.55 -13.49 -9.73
C ALA A 179 -6.86 -12.05 -9.39
N GLY A 180 -7.56 -11.81 -8.28
CA GLY A 180 -8.00 -10.48 -7.86
C GLY A 180 -6.84 -9.49 -7.74
N HIS A 181 -5.71 -9.94 -7.18
CA HIS A 181 -4.51 -9.11 -7.08
C HIS A 181 -3.93 -8.75 -8.46
N SER A 182 -3.89 -9.68 -9.40
CA SER A 182 -3.39 -9.41 -10.76
C SER A 182 -4.25 -8.37 -11.49
N GLN A 183 -5.57 -8.43 -11.32
CA GLN A 183 -6.47 -7.42 -11.88
C GLN A 183 -6.19 -6.05 -11.27
N HIS A 184 -6.10 -5.95 -9.95
CA HIS A 184 -5.79 -4.73 -9.24
C HIS A 184 -4.42 -4.16 -9.62
N MET A 185 -3.38 -4.98 -9.75
CA MET A 185 -2.02 -4.53 -10.05
C MET A 185 -1.89 -3.73 -11.34
N THR A 186 -2.75 -3.99 -12.31
CA THR A 186 -2.77 -3.19 -13.54
C THR A 186 -3.15 -1.74 -13.28
N SER A 187 -4.01 -1.51 -12.27
CA SER A 187 -4.46 -0.16 -11.90
C SER A 187 -3.35 0.71 -11.29
N HIS A 188 -2.27 0.14 -10.79
CA HIS A 188 -1.11 0.90 -10.33
C HIS A 188 -0.54 1.77 -11.46
N ILE A 189 -0.24 1.16 -12.58
CA ILE A 189 0.26 1.86 -13.77
C ILE A 189 -0.80 2.83 -14.31
N PHE A 190 -2.05 2.38 -14.43
CA PHE A 190 -3.13 3.23 -14.95
C PHE A 190 -3.37 4.45 -14.08
N THR A 191 -3.27 4.32 -12.74
CA THR A 191 -3.34 5.45 -11.80
C THR A 191 -2.19 6.44 -12.02
N ALA A 192 -0.96 5.93 -12.11
CA ALA A 192 0.22 6.77 -12.27
C ALA A 192 0.26 7.53 -13.62
N VAL A 193 -0.46 7.03 -14.65
CA VAL A 193 -0.58 7.70 -15.96
C VAL A 193 -1.96 8.33 -16.22
N GLY A 194 -2.88 8.33 -15.23
CA GLY A 194 -4.20 8.99 -15.29
C GLY A 194 -5.24 8.32 -16.19
N MET A 195 -5.09 7.04 -16.44
CA MET A 195 -6.05 6.25 -17.22
C MET A 195 -7.22 5.79 -16.34
N TRP A 196 -8.05 6.73 -15.87
CA TRP A 196 -9.06 6.49 -14.84
C TRP A 196 -10.14 5.48 -15.23
N ASP A 197 -10.49 5.35 -16.50
CA ASP A 197 -11.42 4.31 -16.99
C ASP A 197 -10.83 2.91 -16.78
N ASP A 198 -9.54 2.75 -17.06
CA ASP A 198 -8.83 1.49 -16.86
C ASP A 198 -8.61 1.20 -15.36
N VAL A 199 -8.35 2.22 -14.54
CA VAL A 199 -8.28 2.09 -13.06
C VAL A 199 -9.58 1.53 -12.51
N VAL A 200 -10.71 2.11 -12.90
CA VAL A 200 -12.02 1.66 -12.44
C VAL A 200 -12.30 0.24 -12.92
N THR A 201 -12.08 -0.05 -14.21
CA THR A 201 -12.30 -1.37 -14.79
C THR A 201 -11.48 -2.46 -14.08
N ALA A 202 -10.20 -2.20 -13.84
CA ALA A 202 -9.29 -3.11 -13.15
C ALA A 202 -9.74 -3.40 -11.72
N ASN A 203 -10.12 -2.38 -10.96
CA ASN A 203 -10.54 -2.55 -9.57
C ASN A 203 -11.98 -3.11 -9.43
N GLU A 204 -12.90 -2.79 -10.36
CA GLU A 204 -14.21 -3.49 -10.43
C GLU A 204 -14.01 -5.00 -10.67
N ALA A 205 -13.06 -5.38 -11.56
CA ALA A 205 -12.70 -6.78 -11.80
C ALA A 205 -12.07 -7.42 -10.55
N ALA A 206 -11.13 -6.75 -9.88
CA ALA A 206 -10.48 -7.24 -8.68
C ALA A 206 -11.48 -7.49 -7.53
N VAL A 207 -12.37 -6.54 -7.26
CA VAL A 207 -13.44 -6.67 -6.24
C VAL A 207 -14.41 -7.80 -6.61
N LYS A 208 -14.77 -7.95 -7.89
CA LYS A 208 -15.63 -9.03 -8.37
C LYS A 208 -14.99 -10.40 -8.14
N VAL A 209 -13.73 -10.58 -8.50
CA VAL A 209 -12.98 -11.84 -8.30
C VAL A 209 -12.88 -12.14 -6.81
N GLN A 210 -12.44 -11.18 -5.99
CA GLN A 210 -12.34 -11.35 -4.53
C GLN A 210 -13.68 -11.79 -3.93
N ASN A 211 -14.78 -11.16 -4.31
CA ASN A 211 -16.10 -11.48 -3.80
C ASN A 211 -16.65 -12.79 -4.36
N GLY A 212 -16.23 -13.21 -5.56
CA GLY A 212 -16.49 -14.54 -6.10
C GLY A 212 -15.88 -15.62 -5.20
N MET A 213 -14.57 -15.54 -4.95
CA MET A 213 -13.82 -16.47 -4.08
C MET A 213 -14.37 -16.50 -2.64
N ARG A 214 -14.81 -15.38 -2.10
CA ARG A 214 -15.45 -15.30 -0.77
C ARG A 214 -16.76 -16.09 -0.73
N ARG A 215 -17.63 -15.91 -1.75
CA ARG A 215 -18.89 -16.65 -1.86
C ARG A 215 -18.70 -18.15 -1.96
N GLU A 216 -17.71 -18.62 -2.72
CA GLU A 216 -17.37 -20.03 -2.84
C GLU A 216 -16.96 -20.66 -1.48
N ARG A 217 -16.43 -19.84 -0.57
CA ARG A 217 -16.11 -20.19 0.82
C ARG A 217 -17.25 -19.96 1.81
N GLY A 218 -18.44 -19.61 1.35
CA GLY A 218 -19.60 -19.32 2.20
C GLY A 218 -19.50 -18.01 2.98
N MET A 219 -18.61 -17.09 2.59
CA MET A 219 -18.43 -15.78 3.22
C MET A 219 -19.24 -14.71 2.50
N SER A 220 -19.68 -13.69 3.25
CA SER A 220 -20.34 -12.50 2.70
C SER A 220 -19.42 -11.72 1.78
N ALA A 221 -20.00 -10.94 0.86
CA ALA A 221 -19.26 -9.97 0.06
C ALA A 221 -18.53 -8.95 0.98
N ARG A 222 -17.47 -8.37 0.46
CA ARG A 222 -16.63 -7.39 1.14
C ARG A 222 -16.53 -6.13 0.28
N HIS A 223 -16.87 -4.96 0.86
CA HIS A 223 -16.85 -3.67 0.16
C HIS A 223 -15.76 -2.72 0.66
N TRP A 224 -14.84 -3.18 1.49
CA TRP A 224 -13.75 -2.44 2.10
C TRP A 224 -12.40 -3.10 1.81
N GLY A 225 -11.31 -2.44 2.20
CA GLY A 225 -9.94 -2.87 2.00
C GLY A 225 -9.35 -2.38 0.67
N HIS A 226 -8.16 -2.84 0.35
CA HIS A 226 -7.28 -2.31 -0.67
C HIS A 226 -7.94 -2.06 -2.03
N TYR A 227 -8.55 -3.06 -2.64
CA TYR A 227 -9.18 -2.93 -3.96
C TYR A 227 -10.37 -1.98 -3.95
N SER A 228 -11.18 -2.01 -2.88
CA SER A 228 -12.32 -1.12 -2.72
C SER A 228 -11.92 0.34 -2.52
N TYR A 229 -10.82 0.59 -1.79
CA TYR A 229 -10.27 1.93 -1.61
C TYR A 229 -9.79 2.54 -2.95
N TRP A 230 -9.04 1.76 -3.76
CA TRP A 230 -8.60 2.21 -5.08
C TRP A 230 -9.76 2.39 -6.07
N LEU A 231 -10.77 1.53 -6.00
CA LEU A 231 -12.00 1.68 -6.79
C LEU A 231 -12.76 2.95 -6.42
N LEU A 232 -12.90 3.23 -5.13
CA LEU A 232 -13.49 4.47 -4.62
C LEU A 232 -12.73 5.68 -5.17
N TYR A 233 -11.41 5.67 -5.07
CA TYR A 233 -10.56 6.74 -5.57
C TYR A 233 -10.74 6.92 -7.09
N GLY A 234 -10.72 5.85 -7.86
CA GLY A 234 -10.99 5.90 -9.30
C GLY A 234 -12.36 6.51 -9.65
N TYR A 235 -13.41 6.15 -8.92
CA TYR A 235 -14.73 6.78 -9.11
C TYR A 235 -14.71 8.28 -8.79
N LEU A 236 -14.00 8.69 -7.73
CA LEU A 236 -13.88 10.10 -7.35
C LEU A 236 -13.14 10.90 -8.42
N GLN A 237 -12.03 10.38 -8.97
CA GLN A 237 -11.29 11.03 -10.04
C GLN A 237 -12.08 11.16 -11.35
N GLN A 238 -13.06 10.29 -11.57
CA GLN A 238 -13.98 10.38 -12.71
C GLN A 238 -15.21 11.26 -12.44
N GLY A 239 -15.34 11.88 -11.25
CA GLY A 239 -16.56 12.58 -10.86
C GLY A 239 -17.79 11.69 -10.67
N ARG A 240 -17.62 10.36 -10.56
CA ARG A 240 -18.71 9.38 -10.36
C ARG A 240 -19.09 9.28 -8.88
N PHE A 241 -19.35 10.42 -8.26
CA PHE A 241 -19.58 10.55 -6.81
C PHE A 241 -20.71 9.67 -6.28
N ALA A 242 -21.75 9.45 -7.05
CA ALA A 242 -22.85 8.56 -6.64
C ALA A 242 -22.40 7.10 -6.52
N LYS A 243 -21.52 6.61 -7.41
CA LYS A 243 -20.94 5.27 -7.31
C LYS A 243 -19.98 5.15 -6.14
N ALA A 244 -19.11 6.15 -5.96
CA ALA A 244 -18.21 6.22 -4.82
C ALA A 244 -18.98 6.18 -3.49
N LEU A 245 -20.07 6.97 -3.38
CA LEU A 245 -20.92 6.99 -2.19
C LEU A 245 -21.62 5.64 -1.98
N GLY A 246 -22.09 4.99 -3.03
CA GLY A 246 -22.72 3.67 -2.94
C GLY A 246 -21.77 2.61 -2.38
N LEU A 247 -20.51 2.59 -2.86
CA LEU A 247 -19.48 1.70 -2.37
C LEU A 247 -19.11 2.02 -0.90
N LEU A 248 -18.94 3.30 -0.58
CA LEU A 248 -18.63 3.75 0.78
C LEU A 248 -19.74 3.41 1.77
N LYS A 249 -21.02 3.57 1.39
CA LYS A 249 -22.17 3.19 2.24
C LYS A 249 -22.19 1.71 2.54
N ALA A 250 -21.96 0.87 1.54
CA ALA A 250 -21.89 -0.58 1.75
C ALA A 250 -20.77 -0.97 2.73
N ALA A 251 -19.60 -0.34 2.59
CA ALA A 251 -18.49 -0.55 3.52
C ALA A 251 -18.80 -0.04 4.95
N TYR A 252 -19.45 1.12 5.05
CA TYR A 252 -19.87 1.69 6.33
C TYR A 252 -20.89 0.82 7.04
N ASP A 253 -21.90 0.30 6.31
CA ASP A 253 -22.89 -0.61 6.87
C ASP A 253 -22.24 -1.90 7.40
N GLU A 254 -21.23 -2.43 6.71
CA GLU A 254 -20.43 -3.57 7.21
C GLU A 254 -19.68 -3.22 8.51
N ALA A 255 -19.09 -2.01 8.61
CA ALA A 255 -18.42 -1.57 9.82
C ALA A 255 -19.38 -1.40 11.00
N GLN A 256 -20.58 -0.88 10.75
CA GLN A 256 -21.61 -0.75 11.79
C GLN A 256 -22.15 -2.11 12.27
N ALA A 257 -22.24 -3.09 11.36
CA ALA A 257 -22.71 -4.44 11.66
C ALA A 257 -21.63 -5.35 12.28
N GLY A 258 -20.35 -5.05 12.07
CA GLY A 258 -19.23 -5.92 12.41
C GLY A 258 -18.91 -6.02 13.90
N GLY A 259 -19.52 -5.20 14.74
CA GLY A 259 -19.27 -5.17 16.18
C GLY A 259 -17.87 -4.66 16.55
N ASP A 260 -17.60 -4.61 17.85
CA ASP A 260 -16.33 -4.17 18.42
C ASP A 260 -15.28 -5.31 18.34
N SER A 261 -14.67 -5.52 17.20
CA SER A 261 -13.41 -6.26 17.18
C SER A 261 -12.32 -5.34 17.70
N PRO A 262 -11.62 -5.70 18.81
CA PRO A 262 -10.52 -4.90 19.30
C PRO A 262 -9.46 -4.81 18.20
N GLU A 263 -9.30 -3.63 17.65
CA GLU A 263 -8.25 -3.36 16.68
C GLU A 263 -6.90 -3.31 17.41
N ASP A 264 -5.87 -3.83 16.75
CA ASP A 264 -4.52 -3.59 17.22
C ASP A 264 -4.27 -2.08 17.17
N ARG A 265 -4.01 -1.51 18.36
CA ARG A 265 -3.82 -0.08 18.55
C ARG A 265 -2.71 0.51 17.68
N LEU A 266 -1.67 -0.29 17.44
CA LEU A 266 -0.49 0.07 16.62
C LEU A 266 -0.62 -0.39 15.17
N ASN A 267 -1.78 -0.89 14.74
CA ASN A 267 -1.99 -1.15 13.33
C ASN A 267 -2.13 0.18 12.56
N LEU A 268 -1.07 0.57 11.88
CA LEU A 268 -1.03 1.77 11.03
C LEU A 268 -1.38 1.49 9.57
N ASP A 269 -1.78 0.25 9.27
CA ASP A 269 -2.18 -0.18 7.94
C ASP A 269 -3.71 -0.35 7.88
N PRO A 270 -4.44 0.60 7.28
CA PRO A 270 -5.90 0.55 7.22
C PRO A 270 -6.43 -0.67 6.47
N ASP A 271 -5.67 -1.28 5.56
CA ASP A 271 -6.10 -2.47 4.81
C ASP A 271 -6.27 -3.72 5.69
N ARG A 272 -5.73 -3.69 6.91
CA ARG A 272 -5.84 -4.78 7.90
C ARG A 272 -7.03 -4.69 8.83
N SER A 273 -7.74 -3.58 8.78
CA SER A 273 -8.82 -3.24 9.71
C SER A 273 -10.06 -2.88 8.93
N LEU A 274 -11.22 -3.44 9.32
CA LEU A 274 -12.48 -3.04 8.74
C LEU A 274 -12.74 -1.56 9.01
N VAL A 275 -12.63 -1.13 10.26
CA VAL A 275 -12.90 0.25 10.65
C VAL A 275 -11.84 1.19 10.07
N GLY A 276 -10.55 0.81 10.10
CA GLY A 276 -9.46 1.58 9.49
C GLY A 276 -9.70 1.80 7.98
N SER A 277 -10.00 0.73 7.22
CA SER A 277 -10.33 0.85 5.80
C SER A 277 -11.53 1.76 5.53
N VAL A 278 -12.59 1.62 6.31
CA VAL A 278 -13.81 2.42 6.07
C VAL A 278 -13.58 3.88 6.45
N VAL A 279 -12.82 4.17 7.50
CA VAL A 279 -12.42 5.54 7.85
C VAL A 279 -11.53 6.16 6.77
N GLN A 280 -10.59 5.41 6.21
CA GLN A 280 -9.76 5.86 5.09
C GLN A 280 -10.62 6.17 3.85
N MET A 281 -11.55 5.28 3.48
CA MET A 281 -12.48 5.50 2.37
C MET A 281 -13.38 6.72 2.61
N TRP A 282 -13.88 6.89 3.83
CA TRP A 282 -14.68 8.03 4.23
C TRP A 282 -13.90 9.35 4.16
N ALA A 283 -12.70 9.39 4.71
CA ALA A 283 -11.84 10.57 4.67
C ALA A 283 -11.55 10.97 3.22
N ARG A 284 -11.19 10.00 2.38
CA ARG A 284 -10.94 10.23 0.95
C ARG A 284 -12.17 10.79 0.25
N TYR A 285 -13.36 10.23 0.50
CA TYR A 285 -14.60 10.73 -0.08
C TYR A 285 -14.89 12.18 0.31
N VAL A 286 -14.81 12.52 1.61
CA VAL A 286 -15.09 13.86 2.11
C VAL A 286 -14.08 14.88 1.56
N ILE A 287 -12.80 14.52 1.52
CA ILE A 287 -11.73 15.39 1.04
C ILE A 287 -11.83 15.63 -0.46
N GLU A 288 -11.94 14.59 -1.28
CA GLU A 288 -12.00 14.73 -2.75
C GLU A 288 -13.27 15.43 -3.24
N THR A 289 -14.39 15.27 -2.52
CA THR A 289 -15.63 15.96 -2.86
C THR A 289 -15.75 17.36 -2.26
N ARG A 290 -14.79 17.77 -1.40
CA ARG A 290 -14.93 18.96 -0.52
C ARG A 290 -16.26 18.98 0.23
N GLY A 291 -16.79 17.79 0.51
CA GLY A 291 -18.10 17.59 1.11
C GLY A 291 -18.15 17.85 2.62
N TRP A 292 -17.49 18.91 3.10
CA TRP A 292 -17.34 19.23 4.53
C TRP A 292 -18.66 19.40 5.26
N ASP A 293 -19.71 19.91 4.58
CA ASP A 293 -21.06 20.16 5.14
C ASP A 293 -22.03 19.02 4.86
N SER A 294 -21.57 17.93 4.24
CA SER A 294 -22.42 16.80 3.88
C SER A 294 -22.80 15.95 5.11
N GLU A 295 -23.92 15.21 4.99
CA GLU A 295 -24.30 14.21 5.99
C GLU A 295 -23.20 13.17 6.18
N VAL A 296 -22.51 12.76 5.10
CA VAL A 296 -21.42 11.80 5.11
C VAL A 296 -20.24 12.29 5.98
N ALA A 297 -19.90 13.57 5.92
CA ALA A 297 -18.87 14.15 6.75
C ALA A 297 -19.17 14.02 8.26
N ASN A 298 -20.42 13.83 8.63
CA ASN A 298 -20.85 13.70 10.03
C ASN A 298 -20.98 12.24 10.52
N TRP A 299 -20.64 11.26 9.70
CA TRP A 299 -20.67 9.86 10.13
C TRP A 299 -19.78 9.61 11.34
N SER A 300 -20.16 8.65 12.17
CA SER A 300 -19.43 8.27 13.38
C SER A 300 -18.86 6.86 13.22
N PHE A 301 -17.71 6.63 13.85
CA PHE A 301 -16.99 5.36 13.80
C PHE A 301 -16.58 4.96 15.20
N ASN A 302 -16.73 3.68 15.54
CA ASN A 302 -16.12 3.13 16.75
C ASN A 302 -14.71 2.65 16.40
N THR A 303 -13.71 3.47 16.69
CA THR A 303 -12.29 3.16 16.45
C THR A 303 -11.60 2.51 17.64
N GLY A 304 -12.33 2.32 18.76
CA GLY A 304 -11.70 1.91 20.00
C GLY A 304 -10.55 2.85 20.37
N ASN A 305 -9.35 2.27 20.53
CA ASN A 305 -8.12 3.01 20.84
C ASN A 305 -7.11 3.01 19.65
N ALA A 306 -7.52 2.65 18.45
CA ALA A 306 -6.64 2.59 17.27
C ALA A 306 -6.17 3.98 16.85
N PHE A 307 -4.86 4.12 16.61
CA PHE A 307 -4.25 5.40 16.29
C PHE A 307 -4.60 5.90 14.90
N ASP A 308 -4.41 5.07 13.88
CA ASP A 308 -4.60 5.50 12.49
C ASP A 308 -6.02 6.03 12.21
N PRO A 309 -7.11 5.28 12.43
CA PRO A 309 -8.44 5.80 12.16
C PRO A 309 -8.82 6.97 13.09
N GLY A 310 -8.32 6.99 14.34
CA GLY A 310 -8.54 8.08 15.27
C GLY A 310 -7.93 9.41 14.80
N LEU A 311 -6.68 9.39 14.36
CA LEU A 311 -5.96 10.55 13.83
C LEU A 311 -6.59 11.04 12.53
N THR A 312 -6.97 10.13 11.63
CA THR A 312 -7.64 10.47 10.37
C THR A 312 -9.00 11.16 10.63
N ILE A 313 -9.80 10.67 11.57
CA ILE A 313 -11.07 11.31 11.93
C ILE A 313 -10.81 12.72 12.52
N ILE A 314 -9.84 12.87 13.42
CA ILE A 314 -9.52 14.18 14.00
C ILE A 314 -9.10 15.16 12.93
N PHE A 315 -8.27 14.73 11.97
CA PHE A 315 -7.85 15.55 10.83
C PHE A 315 -9.06 16.04 10.01
N VAL A 316 -9.92 15.14 9.54
CA VAL A 316 -11.11 15.50 8.75
C VAL A 316 -12.03 16.44 9.53
N ARG A 317 -12.22 16.22 10.83
CA ARG A 317 -13.03 17.10 11.70
C ARG A 317 -12.42 18.47 11.88
N ALA A 318 -11.10 18.58 11.95
CA ALA A 318 -10.40 19.86 12.00
C ALA A 318 -10.62 20.66 10.71
N MET A 319 -10.49 20.00 9.54
CA MET A 319 -10.70 20.62 8.23
C MET A 319 -12.18 21.04 8.04
N GLN A 320 -13.13 20.21 8.50
CA GLN A 320 -14.56 20.56 8.52
C GLN A 320 -14.86 21.79 9.37
N ALA A 321 -14.26 21.89 10.56
CA ALA A 321 -14.42 23.05 11.44
C ALA A 321 -13.81 24.30 10.80
N ALA A 322 -12.66 24.18 10.15
CA ALA A 322 -12.03 25.29 9.43
C ALA A 322 -12.89 25.79 8.26
N ASN A 323 -13.50 24.89 7.51
CA ASN A 323 -14.42 25.24 6.42
C ASN A 323 -15.64 26.04 6.93
N SER A 324 -16.11 25.75 8.13
CA SER A 324 -17.19 26.52 8.77
C SER A 324 -16.74 27.80 9.48
N GLY A 325 -15.44 28.12 9.48
CA GLY A 325 -14.84 29.28 10.17
C GLY A 325 -14.79 29.14 11.69
N ASP A 326 -14.99 27.95 12.26
CA ASP A 326 -14.99 27.69 13.71
C ASP A 326 -13.56 27.47 14.24
N ALA A 327 -12.78 28.55 14.35
CA ALA A 327 -11.40 28.49 14.81
C ALA A 327 -11.25 27.79 16.19
N LEU A 328 -12.23 27.95 17.09
CA LEU A 328 -12.17 27.32 18.41
C LEU A 328 -12.22 25.79 18.29
N LYS A 329 -13.09 25.24 17.45
CA LYS A 329 -13.14 23.80 17.21
C LYS A 329 -11.89 23.29 16.51
N VAL A 330 -11.32 24.04 15.55
CA VAL A 330 -10.04 23.68 14.93
C VAL A 330 -8.95 23.56 15.99
N GLU A 331 -8.84 24.54 16.90
CA GLU A 331 -7.87 24.53 17.99
C GLU A 331 -8.05 23.31 18.92
N GLN A 332 -9.29 22.96 19.24
CA GLN A 332 -9.61 21.76 20.05
C GLN A 332 -9.18 20.48 19.31
N HIS A 333 -9.45 20.36 18.01
CA HIS A 333 -9.03 19.21 17.23
C HIS A 333 -7.50 19.14 17.07
N LEU A 334 -6.82 20.29 16.87
CA LEU A 334 -5.36 20.36 16.84
C LEU A 334 -4.74 19.84 18.13
N ALA A 335 -5.24 20.30 19.29
CA ALA A 335 -4.75 19.83 20.59
C ALA A 335 -4.94 18.32 20.77
N ARG A 336 -6.07 17.77 20.35
CA ARG A 336 -6.33 16.33 20.39
C ARG A 336 -5.41 15.54 19.43
N PHE A 337 -5.19 16.07 18.22
CA PHE A 337 -4.28 15.48 17.23
C PHE A 337 -2.86 15.42 17.80
N GLN A 338 -2.36 16.52 18.36
CA GLN A 338 -1.02 16.60 18.97
C GLN A 338 -0.84 15.62 20.12
N ALA A 339 -1.84 15.51 21.00
CA ALA A 339 -1.81 14.57 22.10
C ALA A 339 -1.72 13.12 21.61
N MET A 340 -2.58 12.74 20.66
CA MET A 340 -2.61 11.39 20.12
C MET A 340 -1.37 11.05 19.29
N LYS A 341 -0.82 12.02 18.50
CA LYS A 341 0.46 11.89 17.80
C LYS A 341 1.62 11.64 18.76
N THR A 342 1.67 12.39 19.88
CA THR A 342 2.71 12.21 20.91
C THR A 342 2.63 10.84 21.56
N GLU A 343 1.44 10.37 21.84
CA GLU A 343 1.21 9.04 22.40
C GLU A 343 1.65 7.94 21.45
N LEU A 344 1.32 8.05 20.15
CA LEU A 344 1.77 7.13 19.12
C LEU A 344 3.30 7.14 18.99
N ALA A 345 3.93 8.32 18.89
CA ALA A 345 5.38 8.43 18.80
C ALA A 345 6.09 7.78 20.01
N THR A 346 5.52 7.93 21.20
CA THR A 346 6.02 7.27 22.41
C THR A 346 5.85 5.74 22.31
N ALA A 347 4.72 5.27 21.83
CA ALA A 347 4.48 3.83 21.67
C ALA A 347 5.44 3.21 20.64
N ILE A 348 5.65 3.86 19.48
CA ILE A 348 6.60 3.41 18.45
C ILE A 348 8.02 3.40 18.99
N SER A 349 8.44 4.44 19.73
CA SER A 349 9.79 4.51 20.31
C SER A 349 10.07 3.44 21.36
N GLY A 350 9.02 2.84 21.93
CA GLY A 350 9.10 1.73 22.87
C GLY A 350 9.17 0.34 22.24
N LEU A 351 9.06 0.23 20.90
CA LEU A 351 9.20 -1.04 20.19
C LEU A 351 10.66 -1.49 20.17
N GLU A 352 10.88 -2.79 20.23
CA GLU A 352 12.24 -3.37 20.09
C GLU A 352 12.88 -3.08 18.73
N GLU A 353 12.06 -3.03 17.69
CA GLU A 353 12.48 -2.71 16.31
C GLU A 353 11.43 -1.77 15.69
N GLN A 354 11.90 -0.61 15.22
CA GLN A 354 11.06 0.37 14.52
C GLN A 354 11.19 0.15 13.02
N SER A 355 10.07 0.00 12.32
CA SER A 355 10.13 -0.13 10.87
C SER A 355 10.27 1.25 10.20
N PRO A 356 10.93 1.34 9.03
CA PRO A 356 10.93 2.57 8.23
C PRO A 356 9.51 3.07 7.89
N ALA A 357 8.55 2.15 7.76
CA ALA A 357 7.15 2.51 7.50
C ALA A 357 6.50 3.21 8.71
N ASP A 358 6.82 2.80 9.94
CA ASP A 358 6.34 3.48 11.15
C ASP A 358 6.89 4.90 11.25
N LEU A 359 8.17 5.10 10.91
CA LEU A 359 8.80 6.41 10.90
C LEU A 359 8.18 7.30 9.80
N LEU A 360 7.99 6.77 8.60
CA LEU A 360 7.33 7.48 7.51
C LEU A 360 5.88 7.87 7.86
N TYR A 361 5.18 7.04 8.63
CA TYR A 361 3.85 7.38 9.13
C TYR A 361 3.90 8.56 10.12
N LEU A 362 4.90 8.62 10.99
CA LEU A 362 5.11 9.76 11.89
C LEU A 362 5.41 11.06 11.12
N ASP A 363 6.20 10.99 10.04
CA ASP A 363 6.47 12.12 9.16
C ASP A 363 5.18 12.62 8.50
N ARG A 364 4.31 11.71 8.02
CA ARG A 364 2.97 12.07 7.53
C ARG A 364 2.17 12.87 8.57
N LEU A 365 2.20 12.45 9.84
CA LEU A 365 1.48 13.15 10.91
C LEU A 365 2.04 14.56 11.18
N VAL A 366 3.32 14.81 10.91
CA VAL A 366 3.89 16.16 10.98
C VAL A 366 3.31 17.04 9.88
N VAL A 367 3.15 16.52 8.68
CA VAL A 367 2.51 17.22 7.55
C VAL A 367 1.06 17.55 7.88
N LEU A 368 0.26 16.55 8.30
CA LEU A 368 -1.16 16.75 8.67
C LEU A 368 -1.33 17.77 9.80
N GLU A 369 -0.44 17.76 10.80
CA GLU A 369 -0.46 18.77 11.85
C GLU A 369 -0.24 20.18 11.32
N ARG A 370 0.69 20.37 10.37
CA ARG A 370 0.92 21.66 9.71
C ARG A 370 -0.28 22.12 8.90
N GLU A 371 -0.98 21.21 8.27
CA GLU A 371 -2.23 21.53 7.54
C GLU A 371 -3.34 21.97 8.51
N ILE A 372 -3.51 21.29 9.65
CA ILE A 372 -4.47 21.73 10.67
C ILE A 372 -4.10 23.12 11.22
N GLN A 373 -2.81 23.39 11.43
CA GLN A 373 -2.34 24.71 11.87
C GLN A 373 -2.63 25.79 10.81
N ALA A 374 -2.39 25.49 9.52
CA ALA A 374 -2.74 26.39 8.44
C ALA A 374 -4.26 26.65 8.38
N ALA A 375 -5.06 25.60 8.55
CA ALA A 375 -6.51 25.69 8.62
C ALA A 375 -6.99 26.55 9.79
N LEU A 376 -6.34 26.46 10.95
CA LEU A 376 -6.62 27.28 12.12
C LEU A 376 -6.37 28.77 11.84
N GLU A 377 -5.21 29.11 11.29
CA GLU A 377 -4.89 30.50 10.99
C GLU A 377 -5.80 31.06 9.89
N ASN A 378 -6.16 30.24 8.90
CA ASN A 378 -7.15 30.65 7.89
C ASN A 378 -8.53 30.91 8.52
N ALA A 379 -8.99 30.09 9.45
CA ALA A 379 -10.24 30.27 10.19
C ALA A 379 -10.20 31.52 11.12
N ARG A 380 -9.02 31.90 11.61
CA ARG A 380 -8.78 33.13 12.36
C ARG A 380 -8.72 34.40 11.47
N GLY A 381 -8.65 34.22 10.15
CA GLY A 381 -8.52 35.31 9.17
C GLY A 381 -7.08 35.71 8.89
N ASP A 382 -6.07 35.08 9.49
CA ASP A 382 -4.65 35.33 9.19
C ASP A 382 -4.20 34.50 7.97
N LYS A 383 -4.55 35.02 6.78
CA LYS A 383 -4.21 34.38 5.51
C LYS A 383 -2.71 34.28 5.26
N LEU A 384 -1.89 35.19 5.80
CA LEU A 384 -0.44 35.14 5.60
C LEU A 384 0.19 34.01 6.41
N ALA A 385 -0.20 33.89 7.68
CA ALA A 385 0.23 32.76 8.51
C ALA A 385 -0.26 31.42 7.95
N ALA A 386 -1.51 31.34 7.49
CA ALA A 386 -2.06 30.13 6.87
C ALA A 386 -1.25 29.68 5.65
N VAL A 387 -0.96 30.59 4.71
CA VAL A 387 -0.13 30.29 3.52
C VAL A 387 1.29 29.90 3.91
N SER A 388 1.89 30.53 4.92
CA SER A 388 3.23 30.18 5.39
C SER A 388 3.29 28.76 5.95
N LEU A 389 2.30 28.36 6.74
CA LEU A 389 2.20 27.00 7.31
C LEU A 389 1.92 25.94 6.22
N ALA A 390 1.04 26.24 5.27
CA ALA A 390 0.78 25.35 4.14
C ALA A 390 2.01 25.16 3.24
N ARG A 391 2.83 26.20 3.02
CA ARG A 391 4.12 26.06 2.32
C ARG A 391 5.07 25.15 3.07
N ASN A 392 5.10 25.24 4.40
CA ASN A 392 5.92 24.35 5.21
C ASN A 392 5.40 22.88 5.10
N ALA A 393 4.09 22.66 5.14
CA ALA A 393 3.50 21.35 4.92
C ALA A 393 3.87 20.79 3.53
N SER A 394 3.74 21.60 2.48
CA SER A 394 4.09 21.21 1.10
C SER A 394 5.58 20.86 0.94
N ALA A 395 6.47 21.62 1.60
CA ALA A 395 7.89 21.32 1.58
C ALA A 395 8.21 20.01 2.29
N LEU A 396 7.62 19.77 3.47
CA LEU A 396 7.79 18.51 4.23
C LEU A 396 7.26 17.30 3.44
N GLU A 397 6.08 17.42 2.85
CA GLU A 397 5.55 16.36 1.97
C GLU A 397 6.46 16.14 0.75
N GLY A 398 7.05 17.23 0.21
CA GLY A 398 8.00 17.18 -0.92
C GLY A 398 9.24 16.35 -0.63
N GLU A 399 9.70 16.31 0.61
CA GLU A 399 10.86 15.54 1.08
C GLU A 399 10.51 14.05 1.35
N MET A 400 9.22 13.70 1.47
CA MET A 400 8.81 12.32 1.71
C MET A 400 9.04 11.44 0.48
N PRO A 401 9.41 10.16 0.67
CA PRO A 401 9.45 9.18 -0.41
C PRO A 401 8.12 9.12 -1.16
N PHE A 402 8.18 8.90 -2.47
CA PHE A 402 6.98 8.69 -3.26
C PHE A 402 6.23 7.44 -2.78
N SER A 403 4.93 7.58 -2.58
CA SER A 403 4.01 6.48 -2.31
C SER A 403 3.09 6.29 -3.53
N PHE A 404 2.95 5.05 -3.99
CA PHE A 404 2.10 4.71 -5.13
C PHE A 404 0.61 4.71 -4.74
N GLY A 405 -0.25 4.95 -5.75
CA GLY A 405 -1.70 4.88 -5.57
C GLY A 405 -2.36 6.18 -5.10
N PRO A 406 -3.49 6.08 -4.38
CA PRO A 406 -4.14 7.24 -3.78
C PRO A 406 -3.18 7.99 -2.84
N PRO A 407 -3.29 9.32 -2.71
CA PRO A 407 -2.35 10.13 -1.93
C PRO A 407 -2.14 9.61 -0.51
N PHE A 408 -0.88 9.52 -0.08
CA PHE A 408 -0.50 9.08 1.26
C PHE A 408 -0.82 10.15 2.32
N VAL A 409 -0.62 11.42 1.98
CA VAL A 409 -1.15 12.56 2.74
C VAL A 409 -2.59 12.77 2.30
N ASP A 410 -3.55 12.75 3.24
CA ASP A 410 -4.99 12.71 2.93
C ASP A 410 -5.44 13.88 2.07
N LEU A 411 -4.99 15.10 2.39
CA LEU A 411 -5.15 16.30 1.58
C LEU A 411 -3.76 16.69 1.09
N PRO A 412 -3.40 16.46 -0.21
CA PRO A 412 -2.07 16.80 -0.69
C PRO A 412 -1.71 18.25 -0.41
N SER A 413 -0.58 18.48 0.28
CA SER A 413 -0.27 19.80 0.86
C SER A 413 -0.04 20.88 -0.18
N ALA A 414 0.49 20.52 -1.37
CA ALA A 414 0.64 21.50 -2.46
C ALA A 414 -0.73 21.92 -3.03
N GLU A 415 -1.71 20.99 -3.07
CA GLU A 415 -3.08 21.30 -3.48
C GLU A 415 -3.74 22.24 -2.45
N TYR A 416 -3.63 21.92 -1.16
CA TYR A 416 -4.17 22.77 -0.09
C TYR A 416 -3.51 24.14 -0.07
N LEU A 417 -2.19 24.24 -0.31
CA LEU A 417 -1.49 25.51 -0.49
C LEU A 417 -2.07 26.31 -1.65
N GLY A 418 -2.31 25.65 -2.80
CA GLY A 418 -2.91 26.28 -3.97
C GLY A 418 -4.28 26.87 -3.67
N GLU A 419 -5.14 26.15 -2.93
CA GLU A 419 -6.46 26.63 -2.50
C GLU A 419 -6.36 27.89 -1.62
N LEU A 420 -5.45 27.88 -0.64
CA LEU A 420 -5.24 29.05 0.24
C LEU A 420 -4.68 30.26 -0.52
N LEU A 421 -3.79 30.03 -1.49
CA LEU A 421 -3.25 31.08 -2.36
C LEU A 421 -4.33 31.67 -3.28
N LEU A 422 -5.23 30.84 -3.84
CA LEU A 422 -6.39 31.30 -4.60
C LEU A 422 -7.30 32.19 -3.73
N ALA A 423 -7.60 31.75 -2.50
CA ALA A 423 -8.39 32.51 -1.55
C ALA A 423 -7.72 33.84 -1.13
N ALA A 424 -6.38 33.89 -1.21
CA ALA A 424 -5.59 35.10 -0.98
C ALA A 424 -5.38 35.93 -2.25
N GLN A 425 -5.96 35.55 -3.40
CA GLN A 425 -5.83 36.19 -4.72
C GLN A 425 -4.40 36.21 -5.28
N LYS A 426 -3.57 35.25 -4.88
CA LYS A 426 -2.19 35.03 -5.33
C LYS A 426 -2.16 34.03 -6.45
N TYR A 427 -2.69 34.38 -7.61
CA TYR A 427 -3.01 33.45 -8.70
C TYR A 427 -1.79 32.76 -9.31
N GLU A 428 -0.68 33.48 -9.50
CA GLU A 428 0.56 32.89 -10.06
C GLU A 428 1.15 31.85 -9.09
N GLU A 429 1.26 32.23 -7.80
CA GLU A 429 1.76 31.31 -6.78
C GLU A 429 0.83 30.09 -6.58
N ALA A 430 -0.49 30.26 -6.77
CA ALA A 430 -1.45 29.16 -6.72
C ALA A 430 -1.25 28.20 -7.90
N ALA A 431 -1.02 28.71 -9.11
CA ALA A 431 -0.72 27.90 -10.28
C ALA A 431 0.54 27.05 -10.06
N ASP A 432 1.62 27.66 -9.57
CA ASP A 432 2.88 26.98 -9.25
C ASP A 432 2.66 25.83 -8.22
N ALA A 433 1.81 26.08 -7.21
CA ALA A 433 1.50 25.06 -6.20
C ALA A 433 0.72 23.87 -6.79
N PHE A 434 -0.26 24.13 -7.66
CA PHE A 434 -0.98 23.07 -8.35
C PHE A 434 -0.11 22.31 -9.36
N GLU A 435 0.79 23.00 -10.08
CA GLU A 435 1.76 22.35 -10.96
C GLU A 435 2.69 21.44 -10.16
N THR A 436 3.17 21.87 -8.98
CA THR A 436 3.95 21.03 -8.07
C THR A 436 3.19 19.76 -7.69
N GLN A 437 1.89 19.87 -7.39
CA GLN A 437 1.07 18.68 -7.11
C GLN A 437 0.93 17.76 -8.31
N LEU A 438 0.73 18.33 -9.50
CA LEU A 438 0.64 17.56 -10.75
C LEU A 438 1.94 16.86 -11.13
N GLU A 439 3.10 17.38 -10.73
CA GLU A 439 4.38 16.70 -10.92
C GLU A 439 4.52 15.45 -10.02
N ARG A 440 4.03 15.52 -8.78
CA ARG A 440 4.00 14.38 -7.86
C ARG A 440 2.93 13.34 -8.21
N SER A 441 1.81 13.80 -8.72
CA SER A 441 0.66 12.99 -9.08
C SER A 441 0.15 13.44 -10.45
N ARG A 442 0.95 13.18 -11.50
CA ARG A 442 0.85 13.76 -12.85
C ARG A 442 -0.54 13.71 -13.47
N GLN A 443 -1.47 13.01 -12.86
CA GLN A 443 -2.73 12.68 -13.50
C GLN A 443 -3.94 12.84 -12.56
N LYS A 444 -3.78 13.54 -11.43
CA LYS A 444 -4.94 13.85 -10.59
C LYS A 444 -5.94 14.67 -11.41
N ALA A 445 -7.17 14.20 -11.52
CA ALA A 445 -8.17 14.76 -12.44
C ALA A 445 -8.89 16.00 -11.88
N ASN A 446 -8.69 16.37 -10.62
CA ASN A 446 -9.41 17.44 -9.94
C ASN A 446 -8.61 18.72 -9.84
#